data_73707aa1026dcae52d878e30fb4a3f81
#
_entry.id   73707aa1026dcae52d878e30fb4a3f81
#
_cell.length_a   1.000
_cell.length_b   1.000
_cell.length_c   1.000
_cell.angle_alpha   90.00
_cell.angle_beta   90.00
_cell.angle_gamma   90.00
#
_symmetry.space_group_name_H-M   'P 1'
#
loop_
_entity.id
_entity.type
_entity.pdbx_description
1 polymer ?
#
loop_
_entity_poly.entity_id
_entity_poly.type
_entity_poly.pdbx_seq_one_letter_code
_entity_poly.pdbx_strand_id
1 'polypeptide(L)'
;QCGRKDASPGTDSTPDDSFNKDGGYNMSIPNGIQHPETFYTSGKSWTDNPPSGYSYYNLWSMDNTTTDYNDNVVIKTIYDPCPAGFKMPANNAFTGFTTNGENGDKNNVSGAWENGWNFNNKISSPDATVYFPATGYRTRSYGNLSSMGGTGYYWSAGPHNTGLGCRMNFSKFNVFPKNSDFRSM
;
A
#
# COMPACT_ATOMS: atom_id res chain seq x y z
N GLN A 1 6.46 -4.31 -2.82
CA GLN A 1 6.99 -4.63 -4.14
C GLN A 1 5.84 -4.84 -5.12
N CYS A 2 5.64 -3.87 -5.99
CA CYS A 2 4.59 -3.93 -6.99
C CYS A 2 4.78 -5.14 -7.90
N GLY A 3 3.69 -5.83 -8.22
CA GLY A 3 3.73 -7.05 -9.02
C GLY A 3 3.83 -8.36 -8.22
N ARG A 4 4.17 -8.33 -6.95
CA ARG A 4 4.13 -9.52 -6.10
C ARG A 4 2.69 -9.89 -5.76
N LYS A 5 2.40 -11.16 -5.81
CA LYS A 5 1.14 -11.75 -5.30
C LYS A 5 1.30 -12.31 -3.90
N ASP A 6 2.53 -12.57 -3.48
CA ASP A 6 2.84 -13.14 -2.19
C ASP A 6 3.16 -12.07 -1.16
N ALA A 7 3.01 -12.39 0.11
CA ALA A 7 3.45 -11.54 1.20
C ALA A 7 4.97 -11.27 1.10
N SER A 8 5.39 -10.10 1.57
CA SER A 8 6.82 -9.80 1.68
C SER A 8 7.51 -10.81 2.60
N PRO A 9 8.74 -11.23 2.27
CA PRO A 9 9.47 -12.18 3.09
C PRO A 9 9.76 -11.63 4.49
N GLY A 10 9.93 -12.56 5.42
CA GLY A 10 10.22 -12.24 6.81
C GLY A 10 8.98 -11.93 7.66
N THR A 11 9.16 -11.95 8.95
CA THR A 11 8.15 -11.64 9.98
C THR A 11 8.66 -10.51 10.87
N ASP A 12 7.83 -10.04 11.80
CA ASP A 12 8.19 -9.04 12.80
C ASP A 12 9.32 -9.54 13.75
N SER A 13 9.37 -10.83 13.98
CA SER A 13 10.44 -11.48 14.78
C SER A 13 11.66 -11.87 13.95
N THR A 14 11.64 -11.66 12.63
CA THR A 14 12.75 -12.00 11.76
C THR A 14 13.80 -10.88 11.79
N PRO A 15 15.02 -11.13 12.28
CA PRO A 15 16.09 -10.14 12.21
C PRO A 15 16.34 -9.66 10.78
N ASP A 16 16.81 -8.43 10.62
CA ASP A 16 17.03 -7.79 9.33
C ASP A 16 17.87 -8.61 8.35
N ASP A 17 18.77 -9.42 8.88
CA ASP A 17 19.69 -10.24 8.08
C ASP A 17 19.23 -11.68 7.88
N SER A 18 18.05 -12.07 8.37
CA SER A 18 17.58 -13.46 8.35
C SER A 18 16.57 -13.75 7.23
N PHE A 19 16.28 -12.80 6.36
CA PHE A 19 15.47 -13.02 5.16
C PHE A 19 16.27 -12.70 3.89
N ASN A 20 15.89 -13.31 2.78
CA ASN A 20 16.56 -13.09 1.50
C ASN A 20 16.42 -11.63 1.07
N LYS A 21 17.54 -10.93 1.04
CA LYS A 21 17.63 -9.54 0.60
C LYS A 21 18.63 -9.41 -0.53
N ASP A 22 18.24 -8.76 -1.61
CA ASP A 22 19.10 -8.51 -2.75
C ASP A 22 19.25 -6.99 -2.97
N GLY A 23 20.46 -6.49 -2.79
CA GLY A 23 20.89 -5.12 -3.08
C GLY A 23 21.69 -4.97 -4.37
N GLY A 24 21.84 -6.05 -5.15
CA GLY A 24 22.72 -6.14 -6.33
C GLY A 24 22.15 -5.54 -7.61
N TYR A 25 21.17 -4.64 -7.56
CA TYR A 25 20.53 -4.02 -8.73
C TYR A 25 19.72 -5.00 -9.60
N ASN A 26 19.18 -6.05 -8.99
CA ASN A 26 18.43 -7.12 -9.68
C ASN A 26 16.91 -6.98 -9.62
N MET A 27 16.41 -5.90 -9.03
CA MET A 27 14.97 -5.69 -8.90
C MET A 27 14.32 -5.52 -10.26
N SER A 28 13.31 -6.33 -10.53
CA SER A 28 12.45 -6.27 -11.71
C SER A 28 11.13 -6.99 -11.43
N ILE A 29 10.12 -6.77 -12.25
CA ILE A 29 8.87 -7.56 -12.15
C ILE A 29 9.13 -9.06 -12.34
N PRO A 30 9.87 -9.49 -13.39
CA PRO A 30 10.17 -10.92 -13.56
C PRO A 30 10.85 -11.53 -12.33
N ASN A 31 11.88 -10.88 -11.79
CA ASN A 31 12.57 -11.39 -10.60
C ASN A 31 11.66 -11.43 -9.38
N GLY A 32 10.84 -10.41 -9.17
CA GLY A 32 9.86 -10.39 -8.06
C GLY A 32 8.80 -11.48 -8.14
N ILE A 33 8.47 -11.94 -9.35
CA ILE A 33 7.54 -13.06 -9.59
C ILE A 33 8.25 -14.40 -9.44
N GLN A 34 9.46 -14.54 -10.00
CA GLN A 34 10.22 -15.81 -9.99
C GLN A 34 10.83 -16.12 -8.62
N HIS A 35 11.17 -15.09 -7.86
CA HIS A 35 11.81 -15.17 -6.55
C HIS A 35 10.99 -14.43 -5.48
N PRO A 36 9.79 -14.90 -5.17
CA PRO A 36 8.90 -14.23 -4.20
C PRO A 36 9.46 -14.21 -2.78
N GLU A 37 10.39 -15.09 -2.46
CA GLU A 37 11.12 -15.17 -1.20
C GLU A 37 12.15 -14.04 -1.02
N THR A 38 12.47 -13.28 -2.07
CA THR A 38 13.53 -12.27 -2.06
C THR A 38 12.97 -10.85 -1.94
N PHE A 39 13.53 -10.06 -1.03
CA PHE A 39 13.25 -8.63 -0.92
C PHE A 39 14.34 -7.85 -1.68
N TYR A 40 13.95 -7.26 -2.80
CA TYR A 40 14.86 -6.45 -3.62
C TYR A 40 14.91 -5.02 -3.08
N THR A 41 16.10 -4.51 -2.79
CA THR A 41 16.32 -3.14 -2.29
C THR A 41 16.87 -2.21 -3.36
N SER A 42 17.31 -2.74 -4.50
CA SER A 42 17.89 -1.99 -5.60
C SER A 42 17.61 -2.67 -6.94
N GLY A 43 17.56 -1.90 -8.01
CA GLY A 43 17.39 -2.42 -9.36
C GLY A 43 16.65 -1.48 -10.28
N LYS A 44 16.44 -1.94 -11.50
CA LYS A 44 15.55 -1.25 -12.44
C LYS A 44 14.13 -1.45 -11.96
N SER A 45 13.45 -0.34 -11.75
CA SER A 45 12.03 -0.41 -11.56
C SER A 45 11.38 -1.03 -12.80
N TRP A 46 10.23 -1.67 -12.59
CA TRP A 46 9.41 -2.15 -13.71
C TRP A 46 9.01 -1.03 -14.71
N THR A 47 9.34 0.22 -14.40
CA THR A 47 9.20 1.37 -15.29
C THR A 47 9.94 1.22 -16.60
N ASP A 48 11.05 0.50 -16.62
CA ASP A 48 11.91 0.41 -17.80
C ASP A 48 11.41 -0.63 -18.81
N ASN A 49 10.73 -1.68 -18.35
CA ASN A 49 10.18 -2.74 -19.21
C ASN A 49 8.87 -3.31 -18.63
N PRO A 50 7.76 -2.57 -18.67
CA PRO A 50 6.49 -3.13 -18.27
C PRO A 50 6.07 -4.25 -19.25
N PRO A 51 5.32 -5.25 -18.79
CA PRO A 51 4.73 -6.24 -19.68
C PRO A 51 3.87 -5.58 -20.77
N SER A 52 3.77 -6.22 -21.93
CA SER A 52 2.97 -5.70 -23.05
C SER A 52 1.54 -5.37 -22.59
N GLY A 53 1.06 -4.19 -22.93
CA GLY A 53 -0.27 -3.68 -22.52
C GLY A 53 -0.32 -3.05 -21.13
N TYR A 54 0.79 -3.01 -20.40
CA TYR A 54 0.89 -2.37 -19.09
C TYR A 54 1.91 -1.26 -19.09
N SER A 55 1.70 -0.32 -18.18
CA SER A 55 2.69 0.69 -17.82
C SER A 55 2.90 0.67 -16.30
N TYR A 56 3.92 1.35 -15.82
CA TYR A 56 4.11 1.45 -14.38
C TYR A 56 3.02 2.28 -13.67
N TYR A 57 2.15 2.93 -14.44
CA TYR A 57 1.00 3.64 -13.89
C TYR A 57 -0.19 2.73 -13.59
N ASN A 58 -0.30 1.58 -14.26
CA ASN A 58 -1.50 0.75 -14.18
C ASN A 58 -1.28 -0.69 -13.73
N LEU A 59 -0.26 -0.95 -12.93
CA LEU A 59 0.10 -2.31 -12.55
C LEU A 59 -1.05 -3.09 -11.90
N TRP A 60 -1.80 -2.48 -10.99
CA TRP A 60 -2.93 -3.12 -10.30
C TRP A 60 -4.29 -2.79 -10.93
N SER A 61 -4.38 -1.70 -11.68
CA SER A 61 -5.57 -1.31 -12.41
C SER A 61 -5.23 -0.97 -13.85
N MET A 62 -6.07 -1.34 -14.80
CA MET A 62 -5.93 -0.91 -16.20
C MET A 62 -6.17 0.59 -16.39
N ASP A 63 -6.85 1.24 -15.44
CA ASP A 63 -6.91 2.70 -15.40
C ASP A 63 -5.55 3.25 -14.93
N ASN A 64 -4.83 3.90 -15.84
CA ASN A 64 -3.51 4.50 -15.60
C ASN A 64 -3.58 6.02 -15.38
N THR A 65 -4.74 6.56 -15.07
CA THR A 65 -4.92 7.98 -14.79
C THR A 65 -4.10 8.36 -13.56
N THR A 66 -3.22 9.34 -13.71
CA THR A 66 -2.31 9.82 -12.66
C THR A 66 -2.88 10.97 -11.84
N THR A 67 -4.18 11.23 -11.93
CA THR A 67 -4.85 12.23 -11.10
C THR A 67 -4.94 11.71 -9.67
N ASP A 68 -4.40 12.48 -8.76
CA ASP A 68 -4.29 12.14 -7.36
C ASP A 68 -5.65 11.87 -6.71
N TYR A 69 -5.72 10.78 -5.93
CA TYR A 69 -6.83 10.52 -5.01
C TYR A 69 -8.21 10.55 -5.64
N ASN A 70 -8.31 10.14 -6.90
CA ASN A 70 -9.58 10.02 -7.62
C ASN A 70 -10.35 8.76 -7.21
N ASP A 71 -11.62 8.68 -7.60
CA ASP A 71 -12.51 7.55 -7.39
C ASP A 71 -12.75 6.72 -8.66
N ASN A 72 -11.85 6.83 -9.62
CA ASN A 72 -11.92 6.07 -10.85
C ASN A 72 -12.07 4.58 -10.58
N VAL A 73 -12.89 3.93 -11.41
CA VAL A 73 -13.16 2.50 -11.25
C VAL A 73 -11.87 1.70 -11.42
N VAL A 74 -11.52 0.93 -10.41
CA VAL A 74 -10.40 0.00 -10.49
C VAL A 74 -10.77 -1.17 -11.39
N ILE A 75 -10.04 -1.30 -12.49
CA ILE A 75 -10.17 -2.42 -13.45
C ILE A 75 -9.02 -3.39 -13.13
N LYS A 76 -9.36 -4.44 -12.36
CA LYS A 76 -8.39 -5.41 -11.84
C LYS A 76 -7.52 -6.01 -12.94
N THR A 77 -6.21 -6.01 -12.70
CA THR A 77 -5.22 -6.69 -13.55
C THR A 77 -4.80 -8.03 -12.98
N ILE A 78 -4.01 -8.80 -13.72
CA ILE A 78 -3.40 -10.04 -13.23
C ILE A 78 -2.37 -9.80 -12.11
N TYR A 79 -1.88 -8.58 -11.96
CA TYR A 79 -0.89 -8.18 -10.94
C TYR A 79 -1.54 -7.65 -9.65
N ASP A 80 -2.86 -7.47 -9.62
CA ASP A 80 -3.57 -7.08 -8.40
C ASP A 80 -3.47 -8.20 -7.36
N PRO A 81 -2.95 -7.94 -6.16
CA PRO A 81 -2.70 -8.97 -5.15
C PRO A 81 -3.95 -9.53 -4.49
N CYS A 82 -5.10 -8.89 -4.66
CA CYS A 82 -6.33 -9.34 -4.05
C CYS A 82 -6.82 -10.66 -4.68
N PRO A 83 -7.44 -11.55 -3.91
CA PRO A 83 -8.01 -12.78 -4.44
C PRO A 83 -9.14 -12.53 -5.44
N ALA A 84 -9.60 -13.60 -6.10
CA ALA A 84 -10.73 -13.54 -7.01
C ALA A 84 -11.98 -12.97 -6.29
N GLY A 85 -12.72 -12.10 -6.98
CA GLY A 85 -13.87 -11.40 -6.41
C GLY A 85 -13.54 -10.13 -5.64
N PHE A 86 -12.27 -9.89 -5.34
CA PHE A 86 -11.78 -8.68 -4.67
C PHE A 86 -10.79 -7.94 -5.56
N LYS A 87 -10.62 -6.65 -5.30
CA LYS A 87 -9.63 -5.80 -5.98
C LYS A 87 -9.09 -4.74 -5.03
N MET A 88 -7.95 -4.18 -5.36
CA MET A 88 -7.40 -3.04 -4.64
C MET A 88 -8.39 -1.86 -4.67
N PRO A 89 -8.49 -1.08 -3.58
CA PRO A 89 -9.41 0.04 -3.51
C PRO A 89 -8.99 1.19 -4.45
N ALA A 90 -9.94 2.03 -4.82
CA ALA A 90 -9.67 3.28 -5.54
C ALA A 90 -8.84 4.25 -4.69
N ASN A 91 -8.26 5.26 -5.32
CA ASN A 91 -7.32 6.18 -4.67
C ASN A 91 -7.94 6.99 -3.52
N ASN A 92 -9.23 7.29 -3.59
CA ASN A 92 -9.96 8.05 -2.57
C ASN A 92 -10.75 7.17 -1.59
N ALA A 93 -10.58 5.85 -1.62
CA ALA A 93 -11.39 4.91 -0.81
C ALA A 93 -11.30 5.17 0.71
N PHE A 94 -10.26 5.84 1.16
CA PHE A 94 -10.02 6.09 2.58
C PHE A 94 -10.45 7.49 3.07
N THR A 95 -11.04 8.32 2.21
CA THR A 95 -11.41 9.71 2.57
C THR A 95 -12.41 9.77 3.72
N GLY A 96 -13.30 8.80 3.85
CA GLY A 96 -14.24 8.70 4.98
C GLY A 96 -13.59 8.40 6.35
N PHE A 97 -12.27 8.19 6.42
CA PHE A 97 -11.56 7.91 7.68
C PHE A 97 -11.17 9.19 8.44
N THR A 98 -11.37 10.35 7.85
CA THR A 98 -11.43 11.66 8.51
C THR A 98 -12.80 12.30 8.27
N THR A 99 -13.16 13.28 9.08
CA THR A 99 -14.53 13.83 9.06
C THR A 99 -14.80 14.74 7.85
N ASN A 100 -13.76 15.26 7.20
CA ASN A 100 -13.87 16.09 5.98
C ASN A 100 -13.17 15.47 4.75
N GLY A 101 -12.54 14.30 4.90
CA GLY A 101 -11.82 13.65 3.82
C GLY A 101 -10.40 14.15 3.61
N GLU A 102 -9.90 15.04 4.45
CA GLU A 102 -8.58 15.66 4.31
C GLU A 102 -7.54 15.10 5.29
N ASN A 103 -6.28 15.25 4.92
CA ASN A 103 -5.15 14.79 5.72
C ASN A 103 -5.03 15.54 7.04
N GLY A 104 -4.89 14.82 8.15
CA GLY A 104 -4.68 15.41 9.47
C GLY A 104 -5.91 16.05 10.09
N ASP A 105 -7.09 15.89 9.49
CA ASP A 105 -8.33 16.31 10.10
C ASP A 105 -8.77 15.31 11.19
N LYS A 106 -9.86 15.65 11.87
CA LYS A 106 -10.43 14.82 12.94
C LYS A 106 -10.67 13.38 12.45
N ASN A 107 -10.04 12.44 13.14
CA ASN A 107 -10.17 11.02 12.85
C ASN A 107 -11.63 10.55 13.01
N ASN A 108 -12.15 9.84 12.03
CA ASN A 108 -13.47 9.22 12.07
C ASN A 108 -13.38 7.81 12.65
N VAL A 109 -13.15 7.73 13.96
CA VAL A 109 -12.88 6.47 14.66
C VAL A 109 -13.75 6.34 15.92
N SER A 110 -13.90 5.10 16.40
CA SER A 110 -14.56 4.77 17.67
C SER A 110 -13.64 3.97 18.58
N GLY A 111 -13.83 4.13 19.88
CA GLY A 111 -13.05 3.41 20.88
C GLY A 111 -11.67 4.00 21.14
N ALA A 112 -10.82 3.21 21.79
CA ALA A 112 -9.43 3.55 22.10
C ALA A 112 -8.47 3.00 21.05
N TRP A 113 -7.26 3.55 21.01
CA TRP A 113 -6.18 2.99 20.23
C TRP A 113 -5.73 1.65 20.81
N GLU A 114 -5.75 0.61 19.99
CA GLU A 114 -5.32 -0.75 20.34
C GLU A 114 -4.35 -1.29 19.28
N ASN A 115 -3.25 -0.58 19.03
CA ASN A 115 -2.33 -0.82 17.93
C ASN A 115 -3.01 -0.80 16.56
N GLY A 116 -4.02 0.06 16.44
CA GLY A 116 -4.88 0.25 15.30
C GLY A 116 -6.09 1.08 15.67
N TRP A 117 -6.93 1.35 14.69
CA TRP A 117 -8.18 2.08 14.86
C TRP A 117 -9.40 1.29 14.38
N ASN A 118 -10.50 1.42 15.09
CA ASN A 118 -11.84 1.08 14.62
C ASN A 118 -12.39 2.29 13.84
N PHE A 119 -12.25 2.28 12.52
CA PHE A 119 -12.82 3.33 11.67
C PHE A 119 -14.31 3.15 11.51
N ASN A 120 -15.05 4.24 11.64
CA ASN A 120 -16.49 4.26 11.44
C ASN A 120 -16.84 4.10 9.95
N ASN A 121 -17.90 3.38 9.67
CA ASN A 121 -18.38 3.15 8.29
C ASN A 121 -19.08 4.37 7.67
N LYS A 122 -19.43 5.37 8.49
CA LYS A 122 -20.08 6.62 8.06
C LYS A 122 -19.52 7.79 8.86
N ILE A 123 -19.50 8.98 8.27
CA ILE A 123 -19.11 10.22 8.94
C ILE A 123 -20.23 10.69 9.88
N SER A 124 -21.48 10.56 9.43
CA SER A 124 -22.66 10.92 10.20
C SER A 124 -23.43 9.68 10.65
N SER A 125 -23.76 9.62 11.93
CA SER A 125 -24.50 8.50 12.53
C SER A 125 -23.89 7.13 12.22
N PRO A 126 -22.65 6.87 12.62
CA PRO A 126 -22.02 5.57 12.37
C PRO A 126 -22.75 4.46 13.12
N ASP A 127 -22.97 3.35 12.45
CA ASP A 127 -23.65 2.17 12.98
C ASP A 127 -22.80 0.90 12.95
N ALA A 128 -21.59 0.99 12.40
CA ALA A 128 -20.61 -0.08 12.37
C ALA A 128 -19.19 0.48 12.30
N THR A 129 -18.22 -0.36 12.61
CA THR A 129 -16.80 -0.05 12.47
C THR A 129 -16.07 -1.16 11.75
N VAL A 130 -14.92 -0.82 11.18
CA VAL A 130 -13.94 -1.78 10.66
C VAL A 130 -12.58 -1.50 11.30
N TYR A 131 -11.98 -2.53 11.85
CA TYR A 131 -10.67 -2.42 12.49
C TYR A 131 -9.55 -2.46 11.45
N PHE A 132 -8.67 -1.46 11.51
CA PHE A 132 -7.43 -1.42 10.75
C PHE A 132 -6.24 -1.47 11.70
N PRO A 133 -5.45 -2.55 11.68
CA PRO A 133 -4.26 -2.65 12.52
C PRO A 133 -3.14 -1.71 12.06
N ALA A 134 -2.34 -1.24 12.99
CA ALA A 134 -1.11 -0.50 12.72
C ALA A 134 0.02 -1.49 12.37
N THR A 135 -0.01 -1.97 11.13
CA THR A 135 0.88 -3.03 10.63
C THR A 135 2.34 -2.62 10.49
N GLY A 136 2.65 -1.32 10.60
CA GLY A 136 3.96 -0.83 10.25
C GLY A 136 4.23 -0.94 8.74
N TYR A 137 5.51 -0.91 8.40
CA TYR A 137 5.97 -1.03 7.02
C TYR A 137 7.37 -1.64 6.95
N ARG A 138 7.75 -2.13 5.77
CA ARG A 138 9.15 -2.45 5.48
C ARG A 138 9.84 -1.28 4.83
N THR A 139 11.02 -0.93 5.35
CA THR A 139 11.83 0.14 4.77
C THR A 139 12.32 -0.27 3.39
N ARG A 140 12.26 0.64 2.43
CA ARG A 140 12.65 0.35 1.04
C ARG A 140 14.14 0.03 0.90
N SER A 141 14.99 0.67 1.71
CA SER A 141 16.45 0.56 1.57
C SER A 141 17.03 -0.69 2.21
N TYR A 142 16.38 -1.20 3.25
CA TYR A 142 16.91 -2.32 4.04
C TYR A 142 15.94 -3.50 4.16
N GLY A 143 14.66 -3.27 3.89
CA GLY A 143 13.62 -4.28 4.05
C GLY A 143 13.22 -4.57 5.50
N ASN A 144 13.82 -3.92 6.48
CA ASN A 144 13.51 -4.11 7.89
C ASN A 144 12.13 -3.57 8.24
N LEU A 145 11.50 -4.17 9.23
CA LEU A 145 10.21 -3.71 9.76
C LEU A 145 10.38 -2.44 10.58
N SER A 146 9.43 -1.55 10.45
CA SER A 146 9.39 -0.27 11.17
C SER A 146 7.97 0.08 11.59
N SER A 147 7.84 0.77 12.71
CA SER A 147 6.59 1.34 13.24
C SER A 147 5.45 0.33 13.46
N MET A 148 5.79 -0.93 13.75
CA MET A 148 4.82 -1.96 14.12
C MET A 148 4.03 -1.54 15.37
N GLY A 149 2.71 -1.67 15.33
CA GLY A 149 1.82 -1.20 16.40
C GLY A 149 1.70 0.33 16.52
N GLY A 150 2.49 1.10 15.77
CA GLY A 150 2.51 2.57 15.81
C GLY A 150 1.85 3.23 14.62
N THR A 151 1.96 2.64 13.43
CA THR A 151 1.46 3.24 12.20
C THR A 151 0.90 2.18 11.25
N GLY A 152 -0.24 2.46 10.64
CA GLY A 152 -0.82 1.64 9.56
C GLY A 152 -0.53 2.27 8.19
N TYR A 153 -0.26 1.42 7.18
CA TYR A 153 -0.03 1.81 5.79
C TYR A 153 -0.85 0.92 4.87
N TYR A 154 -1.72 1.51 4.07
CA TYR A 154 -2.66 0.79 3.22
C TYR A 154 -2.68 1.37 1.81
N TRP A 155 -2.26 0.59 0.84
CA TRP A 155 -2.18 1.00 -0.56
C TRP A 155 -3.56 1.06 -1.23
N SER A 156 -3.68 1.96 -2.20
CA SER A 156 -4.75 1.96 -3.19
C SER A 156 -4.22 1.59 -4.59
N ALA A 157 -5.12 1.35 -5.54
CA ALA A 157 -4.76 0.78 -6.83
C ALA A 157 -3.97 1.73 -7.75
N GLY A 158 -4.15 3.03 -7.59
CA GLY A 158 -3.66 3.99 -8.56
C GLY A 158 -2.30 4.57 -8.24
N PRO A 159 -1.65 5.09 -9.26
CA PRO A 159 -0.43 5.87 -9.10
C PRO A 159 -0.73 7.28 -8.59
N HIS A 160 0.23 7.86 -7.85
CA HIS A 160 0.22 9.28 -7.56
C HIS A 160 1.00 10.05 -8.65
N ASN A 161 2.21 9.59 -8.94
CA ASN A 161 3.06 10.12 -10.02
C ASN A 161 4.10 9.05 -10.44
N THR A 162 5.09 9.47 -11.19
CA THR A 162 6.12 8.59 -11.78
C THR A 162 6.87 7.66 -10.82
N GLY A 163 6.85 7.85 -9.55
CA GLY A 163 7.58 6.99 -8.61
C GLY A 163 6.75 6.62 -7.39
N LEU A 164 5.57 7.23 -7.26
CA LEU A 164 4.77 7.13 -6.06
C LEU A 164 3.45 6.42 -6.35
N GLY A 165 2.96 5.68 -5.37
CA GLY A 165 1.61 5.13 -5.32
C GLY A 165 0.77 5.84 -4.29
N CYS A 166 -0.54 5.85 -4.49
CA CYS A 166 -1.47 6.38 -3.50
C CYS A 166 -1.67 5.38 -2.35
N ARG A 167 -1.79 5.90 -1.17
CA ARG A 167 -2.03 5.14 0.06
C ARG A 167 -2.73 5.96 1.12
N MET A 168 -3.32 5.29 2.07
CA MET A 168 -3.62 5.85 3.38
C MET A 168 -2.49 5.52 4.35
N ASN A 169 -2.23 6.39 5.30
CA ASN A 169 -1.53 6.01 6.52
C ASN A 169 -2.17 6.67 7.75
N PHE A 170 -1.99 6.05 8.88
CA PHE A 170 -2.48 6.58 10.15
C PHE A 170 -1.58 6.18 11.32
N SER A 171 -1.68 6.96 12.39
CA SER A 171 -1.10 6.69 13.70
C SER A 171 -2.17 6.86 14.78
N LYS A 172 -1.77 6.76 16.04
CA LYS A 172 -2.66 7.08 17.16
C LYS A 172 -3.26 8.49 17.07
N PHE A 173 -2.53 9.45 16.49
CA PHE A 173 -2.86 10.87 16.54
C PHE A 173 -3.50 11.40 15.26
N ASN A 174 -3.08 10.89 14.11
CA ASN A 174 -3.46 11.46 12.81
C ASN A 174 -3.82 10.38 11.81
N VAL A 175 -4.75 10.70 10.93
CA VAL A 175 -5.10 9.92 9.74
C VAL A 175 -4.84 10.77 8.50
N PHE A 176 -4.18 10.17 7.52
CA PHE A 176 -3.86 10.77 6.22
C PHE A 176 -4.48 9.91 5.13
N PRO A 177 -5.77 10.13 4.79
CA PRO A 177 -6.47 9.31 3.80
C PRO A 177 -5.95 9.51 2.38
N LYS A 178 -5.35 10.66 2.11
CA LYS A 178 -4.81 11.06 0.82
C LYS A 178 -3.30 11.25 0.96
N ASN A 179 -2.54 10.16 0.89
CA ASN A 179 -1.09 10.22 0.96
C ASN A 179 -0.46 9.35 -0.12
N SER A 180 0.82 9.51 -0.31
CA SER A 180 1.58 8.77 -1.32
C SER A 180 2.92 8.35 -0.75
N ASP A 181 3.51 7.32 -1.32
CA ASP A 181 4.85 6.89 -1.00
C ASP A 181 5.50 6.22 -2.19
N PHE A 182 6.82 6.11 -2.12
CA PHE A 182 7.53 5.32 -3.10
C PHE A 182 6.92 3.93 -3.16
N ARG A 183 6.53 3.53 -4.35
CA ARG A 183 6.25 2.13 -4.59
C ARG A 183 7.57 1.41 -4.36
N SER A 184 7.75 0.95 -3.12
CA SER A 184 8.92 0.15 -2.83
C SER A 184 8.88 -1.02 -3.79
N MET A 185 9.76 -0.89 -4.55
CA MET A 185 10.07 -1.79 -5.61
C MET A 185 10.54 -3.06 -5.00
#